data_eae7161e78d0229903aa89694144fea6
#
_entry.id   eae7161e78d0229903aa89694144fea6
#
_cell.length_a   1.000
_cell.length_b   1.000
_cell.length_c   1.000
_cell.angle_alpha   90.00
_cell.angle_beta   90.00
_cell.angle_gamma   90.00
#
_symmetry.space_group_name_H-M   'P 1'
#
loop_
_entity.id
_entity.type
_entity.pdbx_description
1 polymer ?
#
loop_
_entity_poly.entity_id
_entity_poly.type
_entity_poly.pdbx_seq_one_letter_code
_entity_poly.pdbx_strand_id
1 'polypeptide(L)'
;MFEQKVPDLRRYEATVERYESAPVETGRILFYGSSGFTRWKERYDHRPLEEDIRMKDGSPAAVNHGFGGATMEEGLYYYDRLVKPWAPRAIVTRFFPNDINAGYTPAEILYLHAQFVNRAKADFPGIKLYLCDAMPHLRFKQNSLWQVSAKKFNAMLKDYCDKTEDVFYVSQSGWRGFYNDPADAGDYSKVRDDIWVEDQMHMTQEGYDSYRDLFLEALDNIL
;
A
#
# COMPACT_ATOMS: atom_id res chain seq x y z
N MET A 1 8.24 13.77 -20.71
CA MET A 1 9.43 13.38 -19.93
C MET A 1 8.97 13.28 -18.48
N PHE A 2 9.30 12.21 -17.75
CA PHE A 2 8.98 12.11 -16.30
C PHE A 2 9.87 13.11 -15.55
N GLU A 3 9.27 13.83 -14.60
CA GLU A 3 9.96 14.83 -13.78
C GLU A 3 9.87 14.42 -12.30
N GLN A 4 11.01 14.34 -11.63
CA GLN A 4 11.07 14.11 -10.18
C GLN A 4 10.39 15.26 -9.44
N LYS A 5 9.47 14.93 -8.53
CA LYS A 5 8.74 15.93 -7.72
C LYS A 5 9.11 15.87 -6.24
N VAL A 6 9.73 14.80 -5.79
CA VAL A 6 10.26 14.70 -4.43
C VAL A 6 11.63 15.38 -4.35
N PRO A 7 11.77 16.48 -3.60
CA PRO A 7 13.02 17.28 -3.59
C PRO A 7 14.22 16.52 -3.01
N ASP A 8 13.98 15.65 -2.01
CA ASP A 8 15.00 14.86 -1.34
C ASP A 8 14.54 13.41 -1.20
N LEU A 9 15.05 12.53 -2.04
CA LEU A 9 14.79 11.11 -2.00
C LEU A 9 15.42 10.41 -0.79
N ARG A 10 16.36 11.06 -0.10
CA ARG A 10 17.08 10.50 1.07
C ARG A 10 16.39 10.78 2.40
N ARG A 11 15.30 11.49 2.44
CA ARG A 11 14.62 11.89 3.70
C ARG A 11 14.22 10.70 4.60
N TYR A 12 14.22 9.48 4.10
CA TYR A 12 13.93 8.26 4.87
C TYR A 12 15.17 7.43 5.24
N GLU A 13 16.38 7.94 5.04
CA GLU A 13 17.63 7.20 5.26
C GLU A 13 17.67 6.49 6.62
N ALA A 14 17.42 7.21 7.71
CA ALA A 14 17.37 6.64 9.06
C ALA A 14 16.29 5.56 9.27
N THR A 15 15.21 5.59 8.48
CA THR A 15 14.18 4.54 8.52
C THR A 15 14.64 3.30 7.76
N VAL A 16 15.28 3.50 6.62
CA VAL A 16 15.83 2.44 5.77
C VAL A 16 16.94 1.68 6.50
N GLU A 17 17.90 2.40 7.13
CA GLU A 17 18.95 1.80 7.95
C GLU A 17 18.41 0.91 9.07
N ARG A 18 17.28 1.28 9.69
CA ARG A 18 16.63 0.43 10.69
C ARG A 18 16.09 -0.88 10.10
N TYR A 19 15.55 -0.85 8.88
CA TYR A 19 15.13 -2.07 8.20
C TYR A 19 16.34 -2.94 7.80
N GLU A 20 17.41 -2.33 7.31
CA GLU A 20 18.65 -3.04 6.96
C GLU A 20 19.34 -3.70 8.16
N SER A 21 19.19 -3.10 9.37
CA SER A 21 19.75 -3.68 10.60
C SER A 21 18.93 -4.85 11.17
N ALA A 22 17.72 -5.08 10.67
CA ALA A 22 16.89 -6.20 11.08
C ALA A 22 17.32 -7.50 10.38
N PRO A 23 17.12 -8.68 11.02
CA PRO A 23 17.34 -9.96 10.35
C PRO A 23 16.48 -10.08 9.08
N VAL A 24 17.11 -10.48 7.98
CA VAL A 24 16.40 -10.65 6.71
C VAL A 24 15.63 -11.98 6.71
N GLU A 25 14.32 -11.90 6.48
CA GLU A 25 13.44 -13.05 6.32
C GLU A 25 12.99 -13.17 4.86
N THR A 26 13.69 -14.01 4.10
CA THR A 26 13.38 -14.20 2.66
C THR A 26 12.11 -15.03 2.45
N GLY A 27 11.48 -14.87 1.26
CA GLY A 27 10.33 -15.68 0.86
C GLY A 27 9.02 -15.29 1.54
N ARG A 28 8.96 -14.18 2.27
CA ARG A 28 7.74 -13.61 2.85
C ARG A 28 6.95 -12.78 1.83
N ILE A 29 5.72 -12.44 2.17
CA ILE A 29 4.95 -11.39 1.48
C ILE A 29 5.45 -10.05 2.02
N LEU A 30 6.02 -9.22 1.17
CA LEU A 30 6.52 -7.91 1.56
C LEU A 30 5.41 -6.86 1.43
N PHE A 31 5.01 -6.27 2.55
CA PHE A 31 4.15 -5.08 2.57
C PHE A 31 5.02 -3.83 2.46
N TYR A 32 5.06 -3.26 1.27
CA TYR A 32 5.94 -2.15 0.90
C TYR A 32 5.13 -0.88 0.60
N GLY A 33 5.24 0.13 1.47
CA GLY A 33 4.38 1.31 1.30
C GLY A 33 4.56 2.39 2.35
N SER A 34 3.55 3.23 2.48
CA SER A 34 3.59 4.41 3.32
C SER A 34 2.96 4.21 4.70
N SER A 35 2.40 5.29 5.28
CA SER A 35 1.94 5.34 6.67
C SER A 35 0.86 4.31 7.04
N GLY A 36 0.04 3.85 6.10
CA GLY A 36 -0.92 2.79 6.39
C GLY A 36 -0.28 1.49 6.85
N PHE A 37 0.90 1.15 6.31
CA PHE A 37 1.69 0.02 6.79
C PHE A 37 2.58 0.40 7.97
N THR A 38 3.22 1.60 7.95
CA THR A 38 4.07 2.06 9.06
C THR A 38 3.36 2.02 10.40
N ARG A 39 2.07 2.39 10.41
CA ARG A 39 1.29 2.45 11.65
C ARG A 39 0.65 1.12 12.04
N TRP A 40 0.71 0.11 11.24
CA TRP A 40 0.25 -1.24 11.55
C TRP A 40 1.30 -1.96 12.41
N LYS A 41 1.57 -1.41 13.59
CA LYS A 41 2.64 -1.85 14.53
C LYS A 41 2.26 -1.52 15.97
N GLU A 42 2.77 -2.33 16.90
CA GLU A 42 2.54 -2.19 18.35
C GLU A 42 2.84 -0.78 18.90
N ARG A 43 3.89 -0.12 18.41
CA ARG A 43 4.24 1.25 18.83
C ARG A 43 3.16 2.31 18.54
N TYR A 44 2.12 1.95 17.80
CA TYR A 44 0.95 2.79 17.53
C TYR A 44 -0.33 2.20 18.13
N ASP A 45 -0.19 1.32 19.13
CA ASP A 45 -1.26 0.63 19.84
C ASP A 45 -2.11 -0.28 18.91
N HIS A 46 -1.46 -0.85 17.89
CA HIS A 46 -2.08 -1.81 16.96
C HIS A 46 -1.36 -3.16 17.02
N ARG A 47 -2.13 -4.24 16.79
CA ARG A 47 -1.49 -5.52 16.52
C ARG A 47 -0.54 -5.36 15.34
N PRO A 48 0.67 -5.93 15.39
CA PRO A 48 1.59 -5.90 14.26
C PRO A 48 0.99 -6.57 13.02
N LEU A 49 1.29 -6.01 11.83
CA LEU A 49 0.87 -6.59 10.55
C LEU A 49 1.27 -8.06 10.42
N GLU A 50 2.45 -8.41 10.93
CA GLU A 50 3.01 -9.75 10.88
C GLU A 50 2.23 -10.76 11.74
N GLU A 51 1.49 -10.29 12.74
CA GLU A 51 0.58 -11.12 13.54
C GLU A 51 -0.79 -11.25 12.88
N ASP A 52 -1.24 -10.23 12.17
CA ASP A 52 -2.53 -10.20 11.49
C ASP A 52 -2.50 -10.99 10.15
N ILE A 53 -1.36 -10.99 9.44
CA ILE A 53 -1.20 -11.66 8.14
C ILE A 53 -0.31 -12.89 8.30
N ARG A 54 -0.97 -14.04 8.44
CA ARG A 54 -0.34 -15.36 8.61
C ARG A 54 -0.77 -16.34 7.53
N MET A 55 0.03 -17.37 7.33
CA MET A 55 -0.37 -18.53 6.52
C MET A 55 -1.58 -19.22 7.15
N LYS A 56 -2.32 -20.02 6.36
CA LYS A 56 -3.45 -20.82 6.85
C LYS A 56 -3.07 -21.80 7.97
N ASP A 57 -1.82 -22.23 8.03
CA ASP A 57 -1.27 -23.07 9.11
C ASP A 57 -0.81 -22.27 10.35
N GLY A 58 -0.98 -20.94 10.34
CA GLY A 58 -0.56 -20.04 11.42
C GLY A 58 0.90 -19.63 11.40
N SER A 59 1.70 -20.10 10.45
CA SER A 59 3.10 -19.69 10.32
C SER A 59 3.23 -18.23 9.81
N PRO A 60 4.38 -17.56 10.07
CA PRO A 60 4.60 -16.19 9.61
C PRO A 60 4.53 -16.08 8.09
N ALA A 61 3.69 -15.19 7.57
CA ALA A 61 3.49 -14.98 6.13
C ALA A 61 4.10 -13.68 5.60
N ALA A 62 4.10 -12.62 6.40
CA ALA A 62 4.36 -11.26 5.95
C ALA A 62 5.54 -10.60 6.67
N VAL A 63 6.07 -9.54 6.06
CA VAL A 63 7.01 -8.58 6.63
C VAL A 63 6.60 -7.16 6.23
N ASN A 64 6.73 -6.20 7.16
CA ASN A 64 6.24 -4.84 7.01
C ASN A 64 7.39 -3.84 6.83
N HIS A 65 7.55 -3.33 5.61
CA HIS A 65 8.47 -2.24 5.26
C HIS A 65 7.72 -0.95 4.93
N GLY A 66 6.82 -0.54 5.82
CA GLY A 66 6.16 0.77 5.72
C GLY A 66 7.07 1.92 6.15
N PHE A 67 7.17 2.98 5.34
CA PHE A 67 7.85 4.23 5.70
C PHE A 67 6.94 5.43 5.44
N GLY A 68 6.40 5.96 6.54
CA GLY A 68 5.26 6.88 6.55
C GLY A 68 5.50 8.16 5.77
N GLY A 69 4.55 8.53 4.91
CA GLY A 69 4.63 9.69 4.05
C GLY A 69 5.36 9.48 2.73
N ALA A 70 5.90 8.28 2.48
CA ALA A 70 6.61 7.99 1.24
C ALA A 70 5.69 7.96 0.02
N THR A 71 6.24 8.36 -1.12
CA THR A 71 5.69 8.24 -2.46
C THR A 71 6.20 6.97 -3.15
N MET A 72 5.59 6.58 -4.27
CA MET A 72 6.09 5.48 -5.10
C MET A 72 7.49 5.79 -5.68
N GLU A 73 7.82 7.05 -5.92
CA GLU A 73 9.16 7.43 -6.37
C GLU A 73 10.23 7.10 -5.33
N GLU A 74 9.96 7.38 -4.05
CA GLU A 74 10.84 6.98 -2.95
C GLU A 74 10.86 5.46 -2.77
N GLY A 75 9.73 4.80 -3.00
CA GLY A 75 9.66 3.34 -3.08
C GLY A 75 10.59 2.76 -4.13
N LEU A 76 10.68 3.37 -5.31
CA LEU A 76 11.63 2.99 -6.36
C LEU A 76 13.08 3.30 -5.98
N TYR A 77 13.33 4.45 -5.34
CA TYR A 77 14.66 4.85 -4.90
C TYR A 77 15.27 3.86 -3.89
N TYR A 78 14.48 3.42 -2.91
CA TYR A 78 14.93 2.49 -1.86
C TYR A 78 14.73 1.01 -2.21
N TYR A 79 14.30 0.68 -3.41
CA TYR A 79 13.99 -0.69 -3.83
C TYR A 79 15.15 -1.67 -3.61
N ASP A 80 16.39 -1.33 -3.99
CA ASP A 80 17.55 -2.21 -3.87
C ASP A 80 17.90 -2.54 -2.41
N ARG A 81 17.49 -1.69 -1.50
CA ARG A 81 17.78 -1.81 -0.07
C ARG A 81 16.64 -2.45 0.72
N LEU A 82 15.39 -2.17 0.35
CA LEU A 82 14.22 -2.59 1.11
C LEU A 82 13.42 -3.75 0.47
N VAL A 83 13.64 -4.04 -0.80
CA VAL A 83 12.93 -5.12 -1.50
C VAL A 83 13.88 -6.25 -1.89
N LYS A 84 14.95 -5.91 -2.61
CA LYS A 84 15.83 -6.90 -3.23
C LYS A 84 16.50 -7.88 -2.25
N PRO A 85 17.05 -7.47 -1.09
CA PRO A 85 17.68 -8.39 -0.14
C PRO A 85 16.70 -9.37 0.50
N TRP A 86 15.41 -8.99 0.58
CA TRP A 86 14.36 -9.79 1.21
C TRP A 86 13.82 -10.91 0.31
N ALA A 87 14.14 -10.89 -0.98
CA ALA A 87 13.71 -11.89 -1.96
C ALA A 87 12.26 -12.36 -1.72
N PRO A 88 11.27 -11.43 -1.76
CA PRO A 88 9.90 -11.74 -1.40
C PRO A 88 9.26 -12.68 -2.40
N ARG A 89 8.33 -13.54 -1.95
CA ARG A 89 7.49 -14.36 -2.86
C ARG A 89 6.31 -13.61 -3.45
N ALA A 90 5.92 -12.50 -2.81
CA ALA A 90 4.92 -11.56 -3.31
C ALA A 90 5.15 -10.18 -2.68
N ILE A 91 4.69 -9.12 -3.33
CA ILE A 91 4.77 -7.75 -2.82
C ILE A 91 3.40 -7.10 -2.85
N VAL A 92 3.01 -6.48 -1.74
CA VAL A 92 1.84 -5.61 -1.63
C VAL A 92 2.32 -4.17 -1.57
N THR A 93 1.87 -3.29 -2.48
CA THR A 93 2.29 -1.88 -2.51
C THR A 93 1.15 -0.92 -2.18
N ARG A 94 1.45 0.12 -1.39
CA ARG A 94 0.51 1.18 -1.05
C ARG A 94 1.24 2.50 -0.76
N PHE A 95 1.24 3.45 -1.71
CA PHE A 95 1.86 4.78 -1.56
C PHE A 95 0.88 5.94 -1.71
N PHE A 96 -0.20 5.79 -2.49
CA PHE A 96 -1.26 6.79 -2.59
C PHE A 96 -1.89 7.08 -1.19
N PRO A 97 -2.21 8.34 -0.79
CA PRO A 97 -2.29 9.55 -1.61
C PRO A 97 -1.04 10.46 -1.56
N ASN A 98 0.08 9.99 -1.03
CA ASN A 98 1.27 10.83 -0.88
C ASN A 98 1.80 11.33 -2.23
N ASP A 99 1.65 10.51 -3.28
CA ASP A 99 2.02 10.89 -4.64
C ASP A 99 1.24 12.11 -5.13
N ILE A 100 -0.09 12.16 -4.90
CA ILE A 100 -0.91 13.34 -5.24
C ILE A 100 -0.47 14.57 -4.44
N ASN A 101 -0.16 14.39 -3.15
CA ASN A 101 0.33 15.49 -2.31
C ASN A 101 1.69 16.03 -2.78
N ALA A 102 2.54 15.17 -3.35
CA ALA A 102 3.80 15.55 -3.96
C ALA A 102 3.61 16.22 -5.34
N GLY A 103 2.38 16.26 -5.87
CA GLY A 103 2.04 16.91 -7.14
C GLY A 103 2.08 16.00 -8.37
N TYR A 104 2.16 14.66 -8.18
CA TYR A 104 2.07 13.71 -9.29
C TYR A 104 0.64 13.61 -9.81
N THR A 105 0.50 13.59 -11.12
CA THR A 105 -0.77 13.26 -11.79
C THR A 105 -1.05 11.75 -11.70
N PRO A 106 -2.32 11.31 -11.82
CA PRO A 106 -2.65 9.88 -11.87
C PRO A 106 -1.85 9.07 -12.91
N ALA A 107 -1.53 9.68 -14.06
CA ALA A 107 -0.74 9.04 -15.10
C ALA A 107 0.74 8.86 -14.70
N GLU A 108 1.33 9.86 -14.04
CA GLU A 108 2.69 9.77 -13.51
C GLU A 108 2.78 8.75 -12.39
N ILE A 109 1.77 8.66 -11.52
CA ILE A 109 1.71 7.66 -10.45
C ILE A 109 1.63 6.25 -11.06
N LEU A 110 0.78 6.03 -12.06
CA LEU A 110 0.73 4.75 -12.76
C LEU A 110 2.06 4.41 -13.43
N TYR A 111 2.72 5.39 -14.05
CA TYR A 111 4.05 5.19 -14.64
C TYR A 111 5.06 4.69 -13.61
N LEU A 112 5.10 5.29 -12.42
CA LEU A 112 5.98 4.85 -11.32
C LEU A 112 5.65 3.42 -10.86
N HIS A 113 4.36 3.07 -10.75
CA HIS A 113 3.93 1.71 -10.43
C HIS A 113 4.40 0.72 -11.51
N ALA A 114 4.27 1.06 -12.79
CA ALA A 114 4.75 0.22 -13.88
C ALA A 114 6.27 0.02 -13.85
N GLN A 115 7.05 1.06 -13.51
CA GLN A 115 8.51 0.92 -13.31
C GLN A 115 8.83 -0.03 -12.16
N PHE A 116 8.09 0.08 -11.03
CA PHE A 116 8.24 -0.82 -9.90
C PHE A 116 7.93 -2.28 -10.29
N VAL A 117 6.82 -2.51 -10.96
CA VAL A 117 6.41 -3.84 -11.45
C VAL A 117 7.46 -4.44 -12.37
N ASN A 118 7.94 -3.68 -13.36
CA ASN A 118 8.95 -4.16 -14.31
C ASN A 118 10.24 -4.55 -13.59
N ARG A 119 10.67 -3.74 -12.63
CA ARG A 119 11.86 -4.01 -11.83
C ARG A 119 11.70 -5.27 -10.98
N ALA A 120 10.58 -5.40 -10.27
CA ALA A 120 10.30 -6.55 -9.43
C ALA A 120 10.23 -7.86 -10.24
N LYS A 121 9.60 -7.83 -11.42
CA LYS A 121 9.56 -8.99 -12.32
C LYS A 121 10.92 -9.36 -12.91
N ALA A 122 11.78 -8.37 -13.16
CA ALA A 122 13.15 -8.62 -13.64
C ALA A 122 14.03 -9.26 -12.56
N ASP A 123 13.91 -8.80 -11.30
CA ASP A 123 14.69 -9.35 -10.18
C ASP A 123 14.12 -10.68 -9.65
N PHE A 124 12.80 -10.88 -9.74
CA PHE A 124 12.08 -12.05 -9.21
C PHE A 124 11.09 -12.60 -10.24
N PRO A 125 11.54 -13.39 -11.22
CA PRO A 125 10.65 -14.00 -12.22
C PRO A 125 9.51 -14.81 -11.57
N GLY A 126 8.26 -14.54 -11.98
CA GLY A 126 7.07 -15.18 -11.43
C GLY A 126 6.55 -14.58 -10.10
N ILE A 127 7.11 -13.46 -9.65
CA ILE A 127 6.62 -12.76 -8.45
C ILE A 127 5.19 -12.25 -8.65
N LYS A 128 4.37 -12.41 -7.62
CA LYS A 128 3.02 -11.85 -7.57
C LYS A 128 3.03 -10.45 -6.94
N LEU A 129 2.40 -9.50 -7.61
CA LEU A 129 2.39 -8.10 -7.22
C LEU A 129 0.95 -7.65 -6.96
N TYR A 130 0.66 -7.19 -5.75
CA TYR A 130 -0.65 -6.72 -5.31
C TYR A 130 -0.60 -5.19 -5.17
N LEU A 131 -1.21 -4.48 -6.11
CA LEU A 131 -1.17 -3.03 -6.16
C LEU A 131 -2.46 -2.45 -5.56
N CYS A 132 -2.31 -1.75 -4.44
CA CYS A 132 -3.42 -1.12 -3.75
C CYS A 132 -3.84 0.18 -4.44
N ASP A 133 -5.13 0.36 -4.59
CA ASP A 133 -5.72 1.63 -5.03
C ASP A 133 -5.75 2.69 -3.92
N ALA A 134 -6.39 3.83 -4.19
CA ALA A 134 -6.53 4.92 -3.25
C ALA A 134 -7.47 4.54 -2.09
N MET A 135 -6.91 4.29 -0.90
CA MET A 135 -7.69 4.03 0.30
C MET A 135 -8.59 5.22 0.65
N PRO A 136 -9.90 5.00 0.87
CA PRO A 136 -10.80 6.04 1.33
C PRO A 136 -10.44 6.42 2.78
N HIS A 137 -10.51 7.70 3.10
CA HIS A 137 -10.40 8.21 4.47
C HIS A 137 -11.19 9.51 4.61
N LEU A 138 -11.44 9.99 5.84
CA LEU A 138 -12.36 11.11 6.06
C LEU A 138 -11.97 12.40 5.33
N ARG A 139 -10.68 12.67 5.15
CA ARG A 139 -10.24 13.85 4.38
C ARG A 139 -10.68 13.82 2.92
N PHE A 140 -10.96 12.63 2.34
CA PHE A 140 -11.54 12.55 1.00
C PHE A 140 -12.95 13.12 0.93
N LYS A 141 -13.76 12.97 2.01
CA LYS A 141 -15.11 13.58 2.05
C LYS A 141 -15.08 15.09 1.79
N GLN A 142 -14.00 15.76 2.21
CA GLN A 142 -13.85 17.22 2.19
C GLN A 142 -13.07 17.71 0.98
N ASN A 143 -12.48 16.83 0.17
CA ASN A 143 -11.59 17.21 -0.93
C ASN A 143 -12.01 16.54 -2.26
N SER A 144 -12.86 17.28 -3.02
CA SER A 144 -13.35 16.79 -4.30
C SER A 144 -12.26 16.59 -5.36
N LEU A 145 -11.16 17.38 -5.33
CA LEU A 145 -10.04 17.20 -6.25
C LEU A 145 -9.29 15.89 -5.98
N TRP A 146 -9.12 15.55 -4.71
CA TRP A 146 -8.54 14.26 -4.33
C TRP A 146 -9.43 13.10 -4.78
N GLN A 147 -10.77 13.21 -4.62
CA GLN A 147 -11.70 12.17 -5.09
C GLN A 147 -11.60 11.97 -6.60
N VAL A 148 -11.54 13.05 -7.37
CA VAL A 148 -11.39 12.97 -8.85
C VAL A 148 -10.08 12.30 -9.22
N SER A 149 -8.97 12.71 -8.60
CA SER A 149 -7.65 12.14 -8.85
C SER A 149 -7.58 10.66 -8.45
N ALA A 150 -8.16 10.30 -7.29
CA ALA A 150 -8.23 8.93 -6.80
C ALA A 150 -9.04 8.03 -7.75
N LYS A 151 -10.24 8.45 -8.14
CA LYS A 151 -11.09 7.69 -9.07
C LYS A 151 -10.39 7.47 -10.42
N LYS A 152 -9.70 8.49 -10.93
CA LYS A 152 -8.93 8.39 -12.17
C LYS A 152 -7.76 7.41 -12.02
N PHE A 153 -6.99 7.52 -10.93
CA PHE A 153 -5.89 6.60 -10.64
C PHE A 153 -6.38 5.16 -10.51
N ASN A 154 -7.44 4.94 -9.71
CA ASN A 154 -8.00 3.60 -9.48
C ASN A 154 -8.42 2.92 -10.78
N ALA A 155 -9.12 3.65 -11.67
CA ALA A 155 -9.54 3.12 -12.96
C ALA A 155 -8.33 2.74 -13.84
N MET A 156 -7.29 3.59 -13.88
CA MET A 156 -6.08 3.34 -14.65
C MET A 156 -5.25 2.18 -14.06
N LEU A 157 -5.15 2.10 -12.72
CA LEU A 157 -4.44 1.02 -12.03
C LEU A 157 -5.13 -0.32 -12.25
N LYS A 158 -6.47 -0.33 -12.16
CA LYS A 158 -7.25 -1.55 -12.43
C LYS A 158 -7.04 -2.05 -13.86
N ASP A 159 -7.16 -1.17 -14.85
CA ASP A 159 -6.92 -1.51 -16.26
C ASP A 159 -5.50 -2.05 -16.48
N TYR A 160 -4.51 -1.46 -15.82
CA TYR A 160 -3.13 -1.95 -15.88
C TYR A 160 -2.98 -3.35 -15.28
N CYS A 161 -3.56 -3.59 -14.11
CA CYS A 161 -3.51 -4.91 -13.46
C CYS A 161 -4.24 -5.97 -14.31
N ASP A 162 -5.41 -5.67 -14.85
CA ASP A 162 -6.20 -6.59 -15.68
C ASP A 162 -5.44 -7.03 -16.96
N LYS A 163 -4.48 -6.23 -17.42
CA LYS A 163 -3.66 -6.48 -18.64
C LYS A 163 -2.27 -7.03 -18.37
N THR A 164 -1.88 -7.13 -17.09
CA THR A 164 -0.51 -7.48 -16.72
C THR A 164 -0.50 -8.77 -15.89
N GLU A 165 0.11 -9.82 -16.46
CA GLU A 165 0.24 -11.12 -15.78
C GLU A 165 0.90 -10.99 -14.41
N ASP A 166 0.45 -11.79 -13.43
CA ASP A 166 0.93 -11.78 -12.03
C ASP A 166 0.86 -10.43 -11.30
N VAL A 167 0.03 -9.50 -11.81
CA VAL A 167 -0.25 -8.21 -11.15
C VAL A 167 -1.72 -8.13 -10.79
N PHE A 168 -2.00 -7.94 -9.51
CA PHE A 168 -3.35 -8.00 -8.94
C PHE A 168 -3.75 -6.64 -8.38
N TYR A 169 -4.97 -6.22 -8.73
CA TYR A 169 -5.55 -5.01 -8.18
C TYR A 169 -6.18 -5.27 -6.81
N VAL A 170 -5.80 -4.49 -5.80
CA VAL A 170 -6.39 -4.52 -4.46
C VAL A 170 -7.25 -3.29 -4.27
N SER A 171 -8.58 -3.49 -4.27
CA SER A 171 -9.55 -2.41 -4.16
C SER A 171 -9.76 -1.99 -2.70
N GLN A 172 -8.95 -1.07 -2.20
CA GLN A 172 -9.18 -0.45 -0.90
C GLN A 172 -10.40 0.47 -0.96
N SER A 173 -10.55 1.21 -2.07
CA SER A 173 -11.68 2.12 -2.26
C SER A 173 -13.04 1.41 -2.30
N GLY A 174 -13.08 0.18 -2.79
CA GLY A 174 -14.28 -0.66 -2.85
C GLY A 174 -14.43 -1.61 -1.66
N TRP A 175 -13.58 -1.54 -0.65
CA TRP A 175 -13.66 -2.43 0.50
C TRP A 175 -14.86 -2.11 1.39
N ARG A 176 -15.79 -3.05 1.47
CA ARG A 176 -17.07 -2.89 2.19
C ARG A 176 -16.92 -2.48 3.66
N GLY A 177 -15.85 -2.92 4.34
CA GLY A 177 -15.61 -2.62 5.76
C GLY A 177 -15.22 -1.16 6.06
N PHE A 178 -14.99 -0.34 5.03
CA PHE A 178 -14.75 1.10 5.19
C PHE A 178 -16.00 1.96 5.08
N TYR A 179 -17.18 1.35 4.94
CA TYR A 179 -18.47 2.02 4.76
C TYR A 179 -19.48 1.53 5.78
N ASN A 180 -20.43 2.40 6.19
CA ASN A 180 -21.52 1.99 7.07
C ASN A 180 -22.50 1.04 6.36
N ASP A 181 -22.78 1.29 5.09
CA ASP A 181 -23.52 0.38 4.22
C ASP A 181 -22.55 -0.21 3.18
N PRO A 182 -22.40 -1.53 3.09
CA PRO A 182 -21.61 -2.18 2.05
C PRO A 182 -21.99 -1.76 0.61
N ALA A 183 -23.25 -1.36 0.37
CA ALA A 183 -23.71 -0.87 -0.92
C ALA A 183 -23.10 0.50 -1.31
N ASP A 184 -22.58 1.26 -0.34
CA ASP A 184 -21.92 2.54 -0.55
C ASP A 184 -20.43 2.38 -0.94
N ALA A 185 -19.90 1.15 -1.02
CA ALA A 185 -18.49 0.90 -1.32
C ALA A 185 -18.06 1.56 -2.64
N GLY A 186 -17.01 2.36 -2.59
CA GLY A 186 -16.53 3.17 -3.73
C GLY A 186 -17.00 4.63 -3.72
N ASP A 187 -17.97 4.99 -2.88
CA ASP A 187 -18.37 6.37 -2.67
C ASP A 187 -17.59 7.01 -1.50
N TYR A 188 -16.54 7.75 -1.81
CA TYR A 188 -15.71 8.41 -0.80
C TYR A 188 -16.48 9.37 0.14
N SER A 189 -17.67 9.83 -0.25
CA SER A 189 -18.51 10.68 0.59
C SER A 189 -19.22 9.91 1.71
N LYS A 190 -19.27 8.57 1.61
CA LYS A 190 -19.98 7.66 2.49
C LYS A 190 -19.09 6.84 3.42
N VAL A 191 -17.79 7.13 3.42
CA VAL A 191 -16.84 6.46 4.31
C VAL A 191 -17.28 6.62 5.76
N ARG A 192 -17.28 5.54 6.55
CA ARG A 192 -17.65 5.54 7.98
C ARG A 192 -16.65 6.37 8.80
N ASP A 193 -17.13 6.98 9.87
CA ASP A 193 -16.35 7.98 10.63
C ASP A 193 -15.59 7.36 11.82
N ASP A 194 -16.02 6.23 12.34
CA ASP A 194 -15.61 5.66 13.63
C ASP A 194 -14.30 4.84 13.61
N ILE A 195 -13.78 4.53 12.41
CA ILE A 195 -12.54 3.73 12.25
C ILE A 195 -11.28 4.58 12.01
N TRP A 196 -11.38 5.90 12.12
CA TRP A 196 -10.27 6.84 11.89
C TRP A 196 -9.88 7.54 13.18
N VAL A 197 -8.58 7.77 13.36
CA VAL A 197 -8.09 8.58 14.47
C VAL A 197 -8.28 10.07 14.20
N GLU A 198 -7.94 10.93 15.17
CA GLU A 198 -8.16 12.38 15.12
C GLU A 198 -7.64 13.05 13.82
N ASP A 199 -6.57 12.55 13.23
CA ASP A 199 -6.02 13.10 12.00
C ASP A 199 -6.86 12.81 10.74
N GLN A 200 -7.92 12.00 10.87
CA GLN A 200 -8.88 11.66 9.81
C GLN A 200 -8.28 10.92 8.59
N MET A 201 -7.07 10.42 8.72
CA MET A 201 -6.33 9.70 7.66
C MET A 201 -5.85 8.32 8.10
N HIS A 202 -5.52 8.16 9.37
CA HIS A 202 -5.02 6.91 9.92
C HIS A 202 -6.11 6.20 10.71
N MET A 203 -6.00 4.89 10.78
CA MET A 203 -7.05 4.04 11.32
C MET A 203 -6.87 3.78 12.83
N THR A 204 -7.98 3.51 13.50
CA THR A 204 -8.05 2.87 14.81
C THR A 204 -7.71 1.38 14.68
N GLN A 205 -7.64 0.63 15.79
CA GLN A 205 -7.48 -0.83 15.74
C GLN A 205 -8.63 -1.50 14.95
N GLU A 206 -9.87 -1.04 15.12
CA GLU A 206 -11.02 -1.56 14.37
C GLU A 206 -10.87 -1.31 12.86
N GLY A 207 -10.32 -0.15 12.48
CA GLY A 207 -9.98 0.12 11.08
C GLY A 207 -8.91 -0.84 10.55
N TYR A 208 -7.89 -1.17 11.37
CA TYR A 208 -6.89 -2.17 10.99
C TYR A 208 -7.44 -3.59 10.97
N ASP A 209 -8.41 -3.94 11.82
CA ASP A 209 -9.10 -5.23 11.75
C ASP A 209 -9.85 -5.38 10.42
N SER A 210 -10.55 -4.35 9.99
CA SER A 210 -11.19 -4.31 8.66
C SER A 210 -10.16 -4.37 7.51
N TYR A 211 -9.03 -3.70 7.70
CA TYR A 211 -7.93 -3.67 6.71
C TYR A 211 -7.22 -5.03 6.60
N ARG A 212 -7.04 -5.72 7.74
CA ARG A 212 -6.59 -7.12 7.76
C ARG A 212 -7.51 -7.99 6.92
N ASP A 213 -8.83 -7.91 7.12
CA ASP A 213 -9.81 -8.75 6.43
C ASP A 213 -9.77 -8.52 4.91
N LEU A 214 -9.56 -7.28 4.45
CA LEU A 214 -9.28 -6.98 3.04
C LEU A 214 -8.09 -7.77 2.51
N PHE A 215 -6.96 -7.77 3.23
CA PHE A 215 -5.75 -8.45 2.76
C PHE A 215 -5.85 -9.96 2.88
N LEU A 216 -6.53 -10.50 3.88
CA LEU A 216 -6.79 -11.93 3.96
C LEU A 216 -7.63 -12.40 2.76
N GLU A 217 -8.63 -11.61 2.31
CA GLU A 217 -9.40 -11.91 1.11
C GLU A 217 -8.53 -11.76 -0.16
N ALA A 218 -7.79 -10.67 -0.29
CA ALA A 218 -6.97 -10.40 -1.48
C ALA A 218 -5.81 -11.39 -1.67
N LEU A 219 -5.28 -11.94 -0.59
CA LEU A 219 -4.10 -12.82 -0.57
C LEU A 219 -4.46 -14.30 -0.37
N ASP A 220 -5.75 -14.68 -0.32
CA ASP A 220 -6.21 -16.04 0.02
C ASP A 220 -5.54 -17.14 -0.83
N ASN A 221 -5.25 -16.83 -2.08
CA ASN A 221 -4.60 -17.76 -3.02
C ASN A 221 -3.11 -17.97 -2.78
N ILE A 222 -2.50 -17.21 -1.85
CA ILE A 222 -1.09 -17.31 -1.48
C ILE A 222 -0.87 -17.43 0.05
N LEU A 223 -1.90 -17.39 0.85
CA LEU A 223 -1.90 -17.71 2.28
C LEU A 223 -2.36 -19.16 2.47
#